data_bd0aa536a8859d8386f228b8554c1523
#
_entry.id   bd0aa536a8859d8386f228b8554c1523
#
_cell.length_a   1.000
_cell.length_b   1.000
_cell.length_c   1.000
_cell.angle_alpha   90.00
_cell.angle_beta   90.00
_cell.angle_gamma   90.00
#
_symmetry.space_group_name_H-M   'P 1'
#
loop_
_entity.id
_entity.type
_entity.pdbx_description
1 polymer ?
#
loop_
_entity_poly.entity_id
_entity_poly.type
_entity_poly.pdbx_seq_one_letter_code
_entity_poly.pdbx_strand_id
1 'polypeptide(L)'
;FFFDRPRILNFLFSYRKGWLVYSPIFVLSFLGIYKMHKNKNEWGLPIIITLIATIYLFSSWWCWWFGGGFGMRPMIDYYPLLIIPIGELLNQKLTLLKNGVLTFIIVGISFNLFQTLQRRNLVIHWDSMSKNSYWAFFTTIKMESRKDWERQENLLMKPNYDKARKGESDYNFEIL
;
A
#
# COMPACT_ATOMS: atom_id res chain seq x y z
N PHE A 1 -14.80 13.76 6.16
CA PHE A 1 -13.84 13.89 5.06
C PHE A 1 -13.15 15.25 5.12
N PHE A 2 -11.86 15.28 4.79
CA PHE A 2 -11.03 16.49 4.72
C PHE A 2 -10.52 16.66 3.30
N PHE A 3 -11.40 17.08 2.40
CA PHE A 3 -11.09 17.26 0.97
C PHE A 3 -10.10 18.41 0.71
N ASP A 4 -9.99 19.35 1.63
CA ASP A 4 -9.03 20.47 1.58
C ASP A 4 -7.58 20.05 1.86
N ARG A 5 -7.39 18.89 2.51
CA ARG A 5 -6.08 18.38 2.95
C ARG A 5 -5.99 16.85 2.88
N PRO A 6 -6.14 16.25 1.69
CA PRO A 6 -6.06 14.81 1.52
C PRO A 6 -4.66 14.28 1.89
N ARG A 7 -4.60 13.16 2.58
CA ARG A 7 -3.34 12.54 3.01
C ARG A 7 -2.81 11.54 1.97
N ILE A 8 -2.65 12.00 0.72
CA ILE A 8 -2.30 11.15 -0.43
C ILE A 8 -0.97 10.43 -0.22
N LEU A 9 0.08 11.13 0.24
CA LEU A 9 1.39 10.51 0.45
C LEU A 9 1.34 9.44 1.54
N ASN A 10 0.63 9.70 2.63
CA ASN A 10 0.43 8.71 3.70
C ASN A 10 -0.34 7.50 3.19
N PHE A 11 -1.41 7.72 2.42
CA PHE A 11 -2.20 6.67 1.82
C PHE A 11 -1.36 5.76 0.90
N LEU A 12 -0.42 6.33 0.16
CA LEU A 12 0.42 5.59 -0.78
C LEU A 12 1.64 4.94 -0.12
N PHE A 13 2.35 5.63 0.78
CA PHE A 13 3.71 5.28 1.18
C PHE A 13 3.92 5.11 2.69
N SER A 14 2.93 5.32 3.54
CA SER A 14 3.10 5.15 4.98
C SER A 14 3.38 3.70 5.37
N TYR A 15 4.30 3.49 6.30
CA TYR A 15 4.55 2.18 6.91
C TYR A 15 3.37 1.68 7.74
N ARG A 16 2.44 2.55 8.15
CA ARG A 16 1.22 2.15 8.85
C ARG A 16 0.33 1.28 7.96
N LYS A 17 -0.02 1.76 6.76
CA LYS A 17 -0.97 1.12 5.83
C LYS A 17 -0.75 1.47 4.36
N GLY A 18 0.36 2.13 4.02
CA GLY A 18 0.59 2.63 2.67
C GLY A 18 0.35 1.58 1.59
N TRP A 19 -0.50 1.92 0.62
CA TRP A 19 -0.92 0.97 -0.40
C TRP A 19 0.27 0.34 -1.14
N LEU A 20 1.22 1.15 -1.59
CA LEU A 20 2.37 0.66 -2.36
C LEU A 20 3.46 0.01 -1.49
N VAL A 21 3.48 0.26 -0.18
CA VAL A 21 4.37 -0.43 0.75
C VAL A 21 3.95 -1.89 0.95
N TYR A 22 2.64 -2.12 1.03
CA TYR A 22 2.07 -3.45 1.27
C TYR A 22 1.64 -4.18 -0.02
N SER A 23 1.54 -3.46 -1.13
CA SER A 23 1.15 -4.03 -2.43
C SER A 23 1.96 -3.40 -3.57
N PRO A 24 3.30 -3.54 -3.57
CA PRO A 24 4.19 -2.87 -4.53
C PRO A 24 3.96 -3.31 -5.97
N ILE A 25 3.33 -4.46 -6.20
CA ILE A 25 2.99 -4.96 -7.54
C ILE A 25 2.17 -3.94 -8.35
N PHE A 26 1.35 -3.11 -7.67
CA PHE A 26 0.51 -2.11 -8.35
C PHE A 26 1.27 -0.89 -8.89
N VAL A 27 2.57 -0.77 -8.61
CA VAL A 27 3.44 0.15 -9.35
C VAL A 27 3.41 -0.16 -10.86
N LEU A 28 3.29 -1.44 -11.22
CA LEU A 28 3.13 -1.86 -12.62
C LEU A 28 1.84 -1.32 -13.26
N SER A 29 0.78 -1.11 -12.48
CA SER A 29 -0.47 -0.55 -13.02
C SER A 29 -0.27 0.88 -13.55
N PHE A 30 0.52 1.70 -12.86
CA PHE A 30 0.83 3.06 -13.33
C PHE A 30 1.63 3.03 -14.65
N LEU A 31 2.61 2.13 -14.75
CA LEU A 31 3.38 1.94 -15.98
C LEU A 31 2.50 1.41 -17.11
N GLY A 32 1.59 0.49 -16.78
CA GLY A 32 0.61 -0.04 -17.74
C GLY A 32 -0.37 1.02 -18.25
N ILE A 33 -0.90 1.87 -17.36
CA ILE A 33 -1.77 3.00 -17.73
C ILE A 33 -1.02 3.95 -18.67
N TYR A 34 0.23 4.29 -18.36
CA TYR A 34 1.06 5.12 -19.23
C TYR A 34 1.19 4.50 -20.64
N LYS A 35 1.44 3.18 -20.71
CA LYS A 35 1.50 2.46 -21.99
C LYS A 35 0.16 2.46 -22.72
N MET A 36 -0.95 2.20 -22.02
CA MET A 36 -2.29 2.26 -22.59
C MET A 36 -2.56 3.62 -23.22
N HIS A 37 -2.22 4.71 -22.53
CA HIS A 37 -2.35 6.07 -23.03
C HIS A 37 -1.52 6.28 -24.31
N LYS A 38 -0.25 5.84 -24.31
CA LYS A 38 0.62 5.92 -25.49
C LYS A 38 0.08 5.13 -26.70
N ASN A 39 -0.54 3.98 -26.43
CA ASN A 39 -1.14 3.13 -27.45
C ASN A 39 -2.56 3.59 -27.86
N LYS A 40 -3.05 4.71 -27.33
CA LYS A 40 -4.41 5.23 -27.55
C LYS A 40 -5.51 4.21 -27.20
N ASN A 41 -5.27 3.39 -26.18
CA ASN A 41 -6.26 2.45 -25.67
C ASN A 41 -7.35 3.20 -24.90
N GLU A 42 -8.61 3.00 -25.30
CA GLU A 42 -9.78 3.72 -24.77
C GLU A 42 -9.99 3.48 -23.25
N TRP A 43 -9.58 2.34 -22.74
CA TRP A 43 -9.69 2.00 -21.31
C TRP A 43 -8.69 2.73 -20.42
N GLY A 44 -7.60 3.28 -20.96
CA GLY A 44 -6.57 3.96 -20.19
C GLY A 44 -7.10 5.17 -19.40
N LEU A 45 -7.94 6.00 -20.05
CA LEU A 45 -8.50 7.21 -19.43
C LEU A 45 -9.52 6.90 -18.32
N PRO A 46 -10.51 6.03 -18.51
CA PRO A 46 -11.41 5.63 -17.42
C PRO A 46 -10.70 5.05 -16.21
N ILE A 47 -9.69 4.19 -16.43
CA ILE A 47 -8.92 3.57 -15.34
C ILE A 47 -8.16 4.61 -14.53
N ILE A 48 -7.45 5.55 -15.17
CA ILE A 48 -6.69 6.59 -14.45
C ILE A 48 -7.62 7.55 -13.70
N ILE A 49 -8.74 7.94 -14.27
CA ILE A 49 -9.73 8.80 -13.61
C ILE A 49 -10.27 8.09 -12.36
N THR A 50 -10.67 6.83 -12.48
CA THR A 50 -11.15 6.03 -11.36
C THR A 50 -10.09 5.91 -10.26
N LEU A 51 -8.84 5.63 -10.62
CA LEU A 51 -7.73 5.49 -9.69
C LEU A 51 -7.46 6.79 -8.93
N ILE A 52 -7.39 7.93 -9.65
CA ILE A 52 -7.16 9.25 -9.03
C ILE A 52 -8.32 9.60 -8.10
N ALA A 53 -9.56 9.42 -8.54
CA ALA A 53 -10.75 9.70 -7.74
C ALA A 53 -10.78 8.83 -6.46
N THR A 54 -10.46 7.55 -6.56
CA THR A 54 -10.41 6.61 -5.45
C THR A 54 -9.33 6.99 -4.44
N ILE A 55 -8.10 7.26 -4.91
CA ILE A 55 -7.00 7.69 -4.03
C ILE A 55 -7.36 9.00 -3.33
N TYR A 56 -7.91 9.98 -4.06
CA TYR A 56 -8.32 11.26 -3.48
C TYR A 56 -9.42 11.08 -2.43
N LEU A 57 -10.47 10.31 -2.74
CA LEU A 57 -11.59 10.08 -1.84
C LEU A 57 -11.14 9.39 -0.53
N PHE A 58 -10.38 8.30 -0.66
CA PHE A 58 -9.95 7.53 0.51
C PHE A 58 -8.89 8.25 1.33
N SER A 59 -7.96 8.97 0.70
CA SER A 59 -6.96 9.77 1.41
C SER A 59 -7.56 11.01 2.10
N SER A 60 -8.75 11.44 1.68
CA SER A 60 -9.49 12.55 2.31
C SER A 60 -10.30 12.11 3.53
N TRP A 61 -10.43 10.81 3.78
CA TRP A 61 -11.16 10.35 4.95
C TRP A 61 -10.32 10.57 6.22
N TRP A 62 -10.96 10.97 7.31
CA TRP A 62 -10.30 11.24 8.59
C TRP A 62 -9.46 10.05 9.10
N CYS A 63 -9.92 8.82 8.87
CA CYS A 63 -9.21 7.57 9.16
C CYS A 63 -8.65 6.98 7.86
N TRP A 64 -7.79 7.73 7.15
CA TRP A 64 -7.21 7.32 5.86
C TRP A 64 -6.51 5.95 5.86
N TRP A 65 -6.12 5.46 7.03
CA TRP A 65 -5.52 4.12 7.19
C TRP A 65 -6.55 3.00 7.38
N PHE A 66 -7.86 3.32 7.44
CA PHE A 66 -8.98 2.39 7.53
C PHE A 66 -8.92 1.41 8.70
N GLY A 67 -8.41 1.84 9.86
CA GLY A 67 -8.40 1.09 11.11
C GLY A 67 -7.66 -0.23 11.06
N GLY A 68 -8.20 -1.25 11.74
CA GLY A 68 -7.60 -2.57 11.84
C GLY A 68 -7.67 -3.39 10.57
N GLY A 69 -6.55 -3.96 10.13
CA GLY A 69 -6.50 -4.77 8.92
C GLY A 69 -5.06 -4.97 8.43
N PHE A 70 -4.89 -5.54 7.25
CA PHE A 70 -3.62 -5.65 6.57
C PHE A 70 -3.61 -4.74 5.33
N GLY A 71 -2.58 -3.89 5.21
CA GLY A 71 -2.41 -2.97 4.10
C GLY A 71 -3.60 -2.03 3.88
N MET A 72 -3.75 -1.51 2.67
CA MET A 72 -4.81 -0.59 2.28
C MET A 72 -6.04 -1.35 1.77
N ARG A 73 -6.87 -1.86 2.71
CA ARG A 73 -8.06 -2.67 2.41
C ARG A 73 -8.98 -2.12 1.33
N PRO A 74 -9.33 -0.82 1.34
CA PRO A 74 -10.28 -0.30 0.35
C PRO A 74 -9.81 -0.43 -1.09
N MET A 75 -8.50 -0.55 -1.32
CA MET A 75 -7.96 -0.72 -2.68
C MET A 75 -8.18 -2.11 -3.25
N ILE A 76 -8.52 -3.11 -2.42
CA ILE A 76 -8.72 -4.49 -2.87
C ILE A 76 -9.85 -4.59 -3.90
N ASP A 77 -10.92 -3.84 -3.72
CA ASP A 77 -12.08 -3.82 -4.61
C ASP A 77 -11.73 -3.30 -6.02
N TYR A 78 -10.65 -2.53 -6.13
CA TYR A 78 -10.15 -1.96 -7.39
C TYR A 78 -9.05 -2.81 -8.05
N TYR A 79 -8.56 -3.88 -7.40
CA TYR A 79 -7.51 -4.73 -7.95
C TYR A 79 -7.88 -5.36 -9.30
N PRO A 80 -9.13 -5.83 -9.55
CA PRO A 80 -9.51 -6.32 -10.87
C PRO A 80 -9.34 -5.27 -11.97
N LEU A 81 -9.66 -4.01 -11.68
CA LEU A 81 -9.47 -2.90 -12.62
C LEU A 81 -7.98 -2.61 -12.87
N LEU A 82 -7.15 -2.72 -11.83
CA LEU A 82 -5.72 -2.42 -11.89
C LEU A 82 -4.89 -3.54 -12.52
N ILE A 83 -5.43 -4.75 -12.65
CA ILE A 83 -4.78 -5.85 -13.36
C ILE A 83 -4.80 -5.61 -14.89
N ILE A 84 -5.81 -4.91 -15.41
CA ILE A 84 -5.92 -4.62 -16.86
C ILE A 84 -4.66 -3.92 -17.39
N PRO A 85 -4.18 -2.80 -16.82
CA PRO A 85 -2.95 -2.16 -17.26
C PRO A 85 -1.70 -3.04 -17.06
N ILE A 86 -1.66 -3.90 -16.05
CA ILE A 86 -0.55 -4.87 -15.89
C ILE A 86 -0.55 -5.86 -17.06
N GLY A 87 -1.73 -6.34 -17.48
CA GLY A 87 -1.88 -7.18 -18.67
C GLY A 87 -1.36 -6.50 -19.95
N GLU A 88 -1.59 -5.19 -20.10
CA GLU A 88 -1.05 -4.42 -21.22
C GLU A 88 0.50 -4.40 -21.22
N LEU A 89 1.14 -4.40 -20.05
CA LEU A 89 2.60 -4.53 -19.97
C LEU A 89 3.09 -5.92 -20.42
N LEU A 90 2.32 -6.96 -20.20
CA LEU A 90 2.68 -8.31 -20.63
C LEU A 90 2.52 -8.51 -22.13
N ASN A 91 1.70 -7.69 -22.79
CA ASN A 91 1.52 -7.68 -24.25
C ASN A 91 2.66 -6.90 -24.95
N GLN A 92 3.91 -7.23 -24.61
CA GLN A 92 5.12 -6.64 -25.20
C GLN A 92 5.70 -7.59 -26.25
N LYS A 93 6.19 -7.01 -27.37
CA LYS A 93 6.95 -7.76 -28.38
C LYS A 93 8.36 -8.13 -27.85
N LEU A 94 8.94 -7.28 -27.01
CA LEU A 94 10.29 -7.47 -26.48
C LEU A 94 10.26 -8.43 -25.28
N THR A 95 10.79 -9.62 -25.48
CA THR A 95 10.82 -10.72 -24.49
C THR A 95 11.49 -10.32 -23.19
N LEU A 96 12.58 -9.52 -23.24
CA LEU A 96 13.28 -9.06 -22.05
C LEU A 96 12.40 -8.21 -21.13
N LEU A 97 11.66 -7.25 -21.69
CA LEU A 97 10.73 -6.43 -20.91
C LEU A 97 9.59 -7.27 -20.32
N LYS A 98 9.03 -8.17 -21.10
CA LYS A 98 7.99 -9.11 -20.65
C LYS A 98 8.48 -9.95 -19.47
N ASN A 99 9.68 -10.53 -19.58
CA ASN A 99 10.27 -11.34 -18.51
C ASN A 99 10.56 -10.49 -17.26
N GLY A 100 11.02 -9.24 -17.41
CA GLY A 100 11.19 -8.31 -16.30
C GLY A 100 9.88 -8.04 -15.54
N VAL A 101 8.79 -7.79 -16.28
CA VAL A 101 7.45 -7.61 -15.69
C VAL A 101 6.99 -8.87 -14.97
N LEU A 102 7.15 -10.06 -15.57
CA LEU A 102 6.79 -11.34 -14.94
C LEU A 102 7.59 -11.59 -13.67
N THR A 103 8.90 -11.33 -13.70
CA THR A 103 9.75 -11.46 -12.51
C THR A 103 9.28 -10.53 -11.39
N PHE A 104 9.00 -9.26 -11.71
CA PHE A 104 8.48 -8.32 -10.73
C PHE A 104 7.13 -8.76 -10.13
N ILE A 105 6.24 -9.32 -10.95
CA ILE A 105 4.97 -9.90 -10.49
C ILE A 105 5.22 -11.03 -9.50
N ILE A 106 6.09 -11.99 -9.84
CA ILE A 106 6.39 -13.14 -8.98
C ILE A 106 6.99 -12.67 -7.65
N VAL A 107 7.98 -11.77 -7.71
CA VAL A 107 8.60 -11.19 -6.51
C VAL A 107 7.58 -10.41 -5.67
N GLY A 108 6.73 -9.60 -6.31
CA GLY A 108 5.68 -8.83 -5.62
C GLY A 108 4.64 -9.71 -4.92
N ILE A 109 4.21 -10.80 -5.57
CA ILE A 109 3.30 -11.78 -4.96
C ILE A 109 3.98 -12.48 -3.78
N SER A 110 5.21 -12.96 -3.96
CA SER A 110 5.98 -13.62 -2.89
C SER A 110 6.19 -12.71 -1.69
N PHE A 111 6.50 -11.43 -1.94
CA PHE A 111 6.63 -10.41 -0.90
C PHE A 111 5.31 -10.16 -0.16
N ASN A 112 4.20 -10.05 -0.87
CA ASN A 112 2.89 -9.87 -0.27
C ASN A 112 2.47 -11.08 0.58
N LEU A 113 2.75 -12.31 0.11
CA LEU A 113 2.53 -13.53 0.90
C LEU A 113 3.40 -13.55 2.16
N PHE A 114 4.66 -13.15 2.06
CA PHE A 114 5.56 -13.03 3.21
C PHE A 114 5.03 -12.04 4.24
N GLN A 115 4.61 -10.84 3.83
CA GLN A 115 4.00 -9.87 4.73
C GLN A 115 2.66 -10.36 5.32
N THR A 116 1.91 -11.15 4.57
CA THR A 116 0.67 -11.79 5.07
C THR A 116 0.97 -12.78 6.20
N LEU A 117 2.05 -13.56 6.07
CA LEU A 117 2.53 -14.44 7.15
C LEU A 117 2.97 -13.64 8.37
N GLN A 118 3.73 -12.56 8.17
CA GLN A 118 4.10 -11.63 9.25
C GLN A 118 2.87 -11.04 9.95
N ARG A 119 1.86 -10.64 9.17
CA ARG A 119 0.60 -10.13 9.73
C ARG A 119 -0.16 -11.19 10.52
N ARG A 120 -0.23 -12.43 10.02
CA ARG A 120 -0.84 -13.57 10.72
C ARG A 120 -0.17 -13.84 12.06
N ASN A 121 1.15 -13.69 12.12
CA ASN A 121 1.97 -13.90 13.32
C ASN A 121 2.14 -12.62 14.16
N LEU A 122 1.35 -11.57 13.91
CA LEU A 122 1.33 -10.29 14.63
C LEU A 122 2.65 -9.49 14.56
N VAL A 123 3.60 -9.87 13.70
CA VAL A 123 4.83 -9.10 13.44
C VAL A 123 4.49 -7.77 12.78
N ILE A 124 3.59 -7.76 11.80
CA ILE A 124 2.99 -6.53 11.29
C ILE A 124 1.78 -6.19 12.16
N HIS A 125 1.90 -5.11 12.92
CA HIS A 125 0.83 -4.68 13.80
C HIS A 125 -0.39 -4.21 12.99
N TRP A 126 -1.59 -4.49 13.51
CA TRP A 126 -2.87 -4.27 12.81
C TRP A 126 -3.22 -2.80 12.59
N ASP A 127 -2.68 -1.87 13.36
CA ASP A 127 -3.07 -0.46 13.35
C ASP A 127 -1.91 0.53 13.55
N SER A 128 -0.91 0.19 14.35
CA SER A 128 0.06 1.13 14.91
C SER A 128 1.47 0.97 14.34
N MET A 129 1.61 0.37 13.15
CA MET A 129 2.92 0.12 12.55
C MET A 129 3.66 1.43 12.28
N SER A 130 4.92 1.52 12.72
CA SER A 130 5.84 2.62 12.44
C SER A 130 6.93 2.19 11.47
N LYS A 131 7.67 3.15 10.90
CA LYS A 131 8.87 2.89 10.09
C LYS A 131 9.90 2.07 10.87
N ASN A 132 10.17 2.47 12.11
CA ASN A 132 11.17 1.81 12.95
C ASN A 132 10.77 0.36 13.27
N SER A 133 9.50 0.13 13.63
CA SER A 133 8.98 -1.22 13.86
C SER A 133 9.01 -2.06 12.59
N TYR A 134 8.61 -1.50 11.45
CA TYR A 134 8.60 -2.21 10.17
C TYR A 134 10.00 -2.73 9.80
N TRP A 135 11.02 -1.87 9.87
CA TRP A 135 12.38 -2.27 9.50
C TRP A 135 13.08 -3.10 10.57
N ALA A 136 12.79 -2.88 11.87
CA ALA A 136 13.37 -3.69 12.95
C ALA A 136 12.96 -5.17 12.86
N PHE A 137 11.77 -5.45 12.30
CA PHE A 137 11.22 -6.81 12.19
C PHE A 137 10.99 -7.25 10.73
N PHE A 138 11.62 -6.58 9.77
CA PHE A 138 11.37 -6.81 8.34
C PHE A 138 11.57 -8.27 7.91
N THR A 139 12.59 -8.96 8.41
CA THR A 139 12.88 -10.36 8.09
C THR A 139 12.27 -11.37 9.07
N THR A 140 11.62 -10.89 10.14
CA THR A 140 11.06 -11.75 11.19
C THR A 140 9.71 -12.29 10.74
N ILE A 141 9.54 -13.60 10.73
CA ILE A 141 8.26 -14.25 10.40
C ILE A 141 7.39 -14.40 11.65
N LYS A 142 8.01 -14.66 12.81
CA LYS A 142 7.32 -14.88 14.09
C LYS A 142 8.17 -14.34 15.22
N MET A 143 7.53 -13.69 16.18
CA MET A 143 8.18 -13.28 17.43
C MET A 143 8.17 -14.44 18.39
N GLU A 144 9.34 -14.82 18.89
CA GLU A 144 9.49 -15.99 19.74
C GLU A 144 9.75 -15.60 21.20
N SER A 145 10.35 -14.42 21.44
CA SER A 145 10.73 -14.00 22.77
C SER A 145 9.84 -12.86 23.30
N ARG A 146 9.68 -12.82 24.63
CA ARG A 146 9.04 -11.70 25.32
C ARG A 146 9.74 -10.36 25.03
N LYS A 147 11.06 -10.39 24.87
CA LYS A 147 11.86 -9.21 24.54
C LYS A 147 11.50 -8.64 23.16
N ASP A 148 11.17 -9.49 22.18
CA ASP A 148 10.77 -9.04 20.84
C ASP A 148 9.42 -8.31 20.90
N TRP A 149 8.47 -8.82 21.69
CA TRP A 149 7.18 -8.18 21.92
C TRP A 149 7.32 -6.83 22.62
N GLU A 150 8.11 -6.74 23.67
CA GLU A 150 8.39 -5.49 24.39
C GLU A 150 9.10 -4.47 23.47
N ARG A 151 10.06 -4.94 22.66
CA ARG A 151 10.73 -4.10 21.67
C ARG A 151 9.76 -3.59 20.62
N GLN A 152 8.88 -4.44 20.11
CA GLN A 152 7.87 -4.03 19.13
C GLN A 152 6.94 -2.97 19.74
N GLU A 153 6.38 -3.22 20.93
CA GLU A 153 5.44 -2.29 21.57
C GLU A 153 6.06 -0.91 21.78
N ASN A 154 7.35 -0.83 22.11
CA ASN A 154 8.08 0.43 22.25
C ASN A 154 8.31 1.18 20.91
N LEU A 155 8.27 0.47 19.80
CA LEU A 155 8.46 1.02 18.46
C LEU A 155 7.13 1.36 17.76
N LEU A 156 6.00 0.88 18.29
CA LEU A 156 4.68 1.15 17.68
C LEU A 156 4.26 2.61 17.91
N MET A 157 3.58 3.17 16.92
CA MET A 157 2.99 4.51 16.98
C MET A 157 1.47 4.42 16.99
N LYS A 158 0.87 4.49 18.19
CA LYS A 158 -0.58 4.40 18.35
C LYS A 158 -1.26 5.66 17.78
N PRO A 159 -2.28 5.52 16.91
CA PRO A 159 -2.99 6.67 16.37
C PRO A 159 -3.83 7.36 17.45
N ASN A 160 -3.87 8.68 17.41
CA ASN A 160 -4.83 9.44 18.19
C ASN A 160 -6.11 9.65 17.36
N TYR A 161 -7.11 8.80 17.60
CA TYR A 161 -8.36 8.82 16.87
C TYR A 161 -9.17 10.10 17.07
N ASP A 162 -9.10 10.73 18.25
CA ASP A 162 -9.82 11.97 18.54
C ASP A 162 -9.24 13.15 17.76
N LYS A 163 -7.91 13.28 17.73
CA LYS A 163 -7.24 14.25 16.88
C LYS A 163 -7.50 14.01 15.40
N ALA A 164 -7.44 12.78 14.96
CA ALA A 164 -7.71 12.42 13.58
C ALA A 164 -9.12 12.82 13.14
N ARG A 165 -10.14 12.60 13.98
CA ARG A 165 -11.54 13.01 13.72
C ARG A 165 -11.71 14.53 13.60
N LYS A 166 -10.93 15.30 14.38
CA LYS A 166 -10.93 16.76 14.31
C LYS A 166 -10.09 17.30 13.14
N GLY A 167 -9.39 16.43 12.42
CA GLY A 167 -8.48 16.79 11.34
C GLY A 167 -7.20 17.46 11.84
N GLU A 168 -6.90 17.35 13.12
CA GLU A 168 -5.64 17.81 13.68
C GLU A 168 -4.51 16.88 13.17
N SER A 169 -3.35 17.48 12.88
CA SER A 169 -2.17 16.71 12.52
C SER A 169 -1.71 15.91 13.73
N ASP A 170 -1.79 14.60 13.64
CA ASP A 170 -1.05 13.75 14.56
C ASP A 170 0.37 13.64 14.01
N TYR A 171 1.32 14.32 14.65
CA TYR A 171 2.74 14.39 14.25
C TYR A 171 3.44 13.02 14.25
N ASN A 172 2.76 11.98 14.74
CA ASN A 172 3.22 10.61 14.73
C ASN A 172 3.05 9.91 13.36
N PHE A 173 2.61 10.62 12.32
CA PHE A 173 2.54 10.08 10.96
C PHE A 173 3.82 10.38 10.19
N GLU A 174 4.89 9.74 10.56
CA GLU A 174 6.10 9.74 9.72
C GLU A 174 5.79 9.04 8.39
N ILE A 175 5.87 9.81 7.31
CA ILE A 175 5.69 9.30 5.95
C ILE A 175 6.92 8.49 5.55
N LEU A 176 8.11 8.89 5.99
CA LEU A 176 9.42 8.38 5.55
C LEU A 176 10.40 8.24 6.72
#